data_cda4e27b76d7617b0e46dd329718df5b
#
_entry.id   cda4e27b76d7617b0e46dd329718df5b
#
_cell.length_a   1.000
_cell.length_b   1.000
_cell.length_c   1.000
_cell.angle_alpha   90.00
_cell.angle_beta   90.00
_cell.angle_gamma   90.00
#
_symmetry.space_group_name_H-M   'P 1'
#
loop_
_entity.id
_entity.type
_entity.pdbx_description
1 polymer ?
#
loop_
_entity_poly.entity_id
_entity_poly.type
_entity_poly.pdbx_seq_one_letter_code
_entity_poly.pdbx_strand_id
1 'polypeptide(L)'
;MDNLMDLIFGIIYNDHDSDLIGRDQVDDYTIDTCLTADQGYETAVWVADHNMVIVARYATREEAVLGYREWVNRCKSHPSSAYSVQFERDILF
;
A
#
# COMPACT_ATOMS: atom_id res chain seq x y z
N MET A 1 15.44 0.28 -10.39
CA MET A 1 15.93 -0.90 -9.70
C MET A 1 15.03 -1.24 -8.55
N ASP A 2 14.72 -2.49 -8.46
CA ASP A 2 13.83 -2.92 -7.40
C ASP A 2 14.57 -3.00 -6.08
N ASN A 3 13.94 -2.55 -5.03
CA ASN A 3 14.47 -2.72 -3.71
C ASN A 3 13.86 -3.97 -3.06
N LEU A 4 14.29 -4.26 -1.85
CA LEU A 4 13.82 -5.46 -1.16
C LEU A 4 12.31 -5.44 -0.94
N MET A 5 11.73 -4.27 -0.69
CA MET A 5 10.29 -4.17 -0.45
C MET A 5 9.49 -4.50 -1.71
N ASP A 6 9.94 -4.03 -2.87
CA ASP A 6 9.27 -4.38 -4.12
C ASP A 6 9.29 -5.87 -4.36
N LEU A 7 10.42 -6.52 -4.09
CA LEU A 7 10.53 -7.94 -4.26
C LEU A 7 9.60 -8.71 -3.32
N ILE A 8 9.55 -8.30 -2.06
CA ILE A 8 8.67 -8.92 -1.07
C ILE A 8 7.22 -8.74 -1.47
N PHE A 9 6.86 -7.54 -1.92
CA PHE A 9 5.50 -7.23 -2.34
C PHE A 9 5.11 -8.10 -3.53
N GLY A 10 5.98 -8.23 -4.51
CA GLY A 10 5.73 -9.06 -5.69
C GLY A 10 5.48 -10.52 -5.31
N ILE A 11 6.26 -11.04 -4.35
CA ILE A 11 6.07 -12.42 -3.87
C ILE A 11 4.68 -12.57 -3.24
N ILE A 12 4.26 -11.61 -2.42
CA ILE A 12 2.99 -11.67 -1.72
C ILE A 12 1.81 -11.59 -2.68
N TYR A 13 1.92 -10.75 -3.71
CA TYR A 13 0.79 -10.45 -4.61
C TYR A 13 0.92 -11.10 -5.97
N ASN A 14 1.88 -12.00 -6.18
CA ASN A 14 2.16 -12.62 -7.46
C ASN A 14 2.70 -11.66 -8.52
N ASP A 15 2.85 -10.41 -8.20
CA ASP A 15 3.51 -9.41 -9.04
C ASP A 15 3.01 -9.41 -10.49
N HIS A 16 1.71 -9.47 -10.69
CA HIS A 16 1.10 -9.36 -12.01
C HIS A 16 0.75 -7.91 -12.29
N ASP A 17 1.19 -7.38 -13.42
CA ASP A 17 0.92 -5.99 -13.79
C ASP A 17 -0.58 -5.68 -13.80
N SER A 18 -1.40 -6.65 -14.24
CA SER A 18 -2.85 -6.46 -14.28
C SER A 18 -3.46 -6.34 -12.89
N ASP A 19 -2.78 -6.79 -11.85
CA ASP A 19 -3.25 -6.70 -10.47
C ASP A 19 -2.85 -5.39 -9.81
N LEU A 20 -1.93 -4.66 -10.41
CA LEU A 20 -1.45 -3.40 -9.84
C LEU A 20 -2.40 -2.27 -10.20
N ILE A 21 -2.91 -1.58 -9.19
CA ILE A 21 -3.70 -0.37 -9.37
C ILE A 21 -2.77 0.83 -9.51
N GLY A 22 -1.76 0.92 -8.66
CA GLY A 22 -0.79 1.99 -8.73
C GLY A 22 0.30 1.84 -7.71
N ARG A 23 1.42 2.49 -7.98
CA ARG A 23 2.55 2.58 -7.07
C ARG A 23 3.17 3.94 -7.23
N ASP A 24 3.24 4.70 -6.14
CA ASP A 24 3.83 6.02 -6.13
C ASP A 24 4.74 6.20 -4.95
N GLN A 25 5.66 7.14 -5.09
CA GLN A 25 6.51 7.56 -4.00
C GLN A 25 6.27 9.03 -3.74
N VAL A 26 5.97 9.37 -2.49
CA VAL A 26 5.78 10.74 -2.03
C VAL A 26 6.82 10.95 -0.94
N ASP A 27 7.87 11.70 -1.25
CA ASP A 27 9.04 11.85 -0.39
C ASP A 27 9.56 10.47 0.02
N ASP A 28 9.56 10.14 1.30
CA ASP A 28 10.04 8.84 1.78
C ASP A 28 8.96 7.76 1.79
N TYR A 29 7.72 8.13 1.50
CA TYR A 29 6.60 7.19 1.54
C TYR A 29 6.45 6.47 0.21
N THR A 30 6.26 5.16 0.27
CA THR A 30 5.83 4.38 -0.90
C THR A 30 4.40 3.94 -0.66
N ILE A 31 3.55 4.18 -1.65
CA ILE A 31 2.15 3.80 -1.62
C ILE A 31 1.91 2.82 -2.76
N ASP A 32 1.34 1.68 -2.44
CA ASP A 32 1.11 0.63 -3.42
C ASP A 32 -0.28 0.06 -3.19
N THR A 33 -1.05 -0.06 -4.28
CA THR A 33 -2.39 -0.66 -4.22
C THR A 33 -2.48 -1.71 -5.30
N CYS A 34 -2.88 -2.91 -4.93
CA CYS A 34 -3.03 -4.01 -5.88
C CYS A 34 -4.07 -5.01 -5.42
N LEU A 35 -4.44 -5.90 -6.35
CA LEU A 35 -5.30 -7.02 -6.06
C LEU A 35 -4.48 -8.13 -5.44
N THR A 36 -4.94 -8.64 -4.31
CA THR A 36 -4.29 -9.74 -3.61
C THR A 36 -4.96 -11.06 -3.98
N ALA A 37 -4.32 -12.16 -3.58
CA ALA A 37 -4.84 -13.49 -3.89
C ALA A 37 -6.12 -13.83 -3.12
N ASP A 38 -6.27 -13.30 -1.90
CA ASP A 38 -7.34 -13.74 -1.00
C ASP A 38 -8.04 -12.63 -0.22
N GLN A 39 -7.54 -11.40 -0.26
CA GLN A 39 -8.08 -10.31 0.56
C GLN A 39 -8.71 -9.17 -0.26
N GLY A 40 -8.90 -9.40 -1.56
CA GLY A 40 -9.37 -8.34 -2.44
C GLY A 40 -8.26 -7.32 -2.72
N TYR A 41 -8.65 -6.09 -2.96
CA TYR A 41 -7.67 -5.03 -3.20
C TYR A 41 -7.15 -4.47 -1.88
N GLU A 42 -5.86 -4.19 -1.82
CA GLU A 42 -5.23 -3.62 -0.62
C GLU A 42 -4.32 -2.47 -0.97
N THR A 43 -4.28 -1.47 -0.09
CA THR A 43 -3.26 -0.42 -0.14
C THR A 43 -2.27 -0.64 0.99
N ALA A 44 -0.99 -0.65 0.64
CA ALA A 44 0.10 -0.71 1.59
C ALA A 44 0.90 0.59 1.51
N VAL A 45 1.33 1.07 2.67
CA VAL A 45 2.16 2.27 2.76
C VAL A 45 3.34 1.95 3.67
N TRP A 46 4.53 2.39 3.25
CA TRP A 46 5.72 2.24 4.10
C TRP A 46 6.70 3.36 3.84
N VAL A 47 7.62 3.57 4.78
CA VAL A 47 8.67 4.57 4.70
C VAL A 47 10.01 3.86 4.75
N ALA A 48 10.73 3.86 3.63
CA ALA A 48 12.06 3.25 3.50
C ALA A 48 12.09 1.84 4.11
N ASP A 49 12.90 1.61 5.13
CA ASP A 49 13.05 0.29 5.78
C ASP A 49 12.08 0.08 6.92
N HIS A 50 11.16 1.00 7.14
CA HIS A 50 10.26 0.92 8.28
C HIS A 50 9.10 -0.03 7.99
N ASN A 51 8.17 -0.13 8.94
CA ASN A 51 7.06 -1.06 8.84
C ASN A 51 6.19 -0.78 7.63
N MET A 52 5.82 -1.83 6.93
CA MET A 52 4.79 -1.74 5.91
C MET A 52 3.43 -1.90 6.58
N VAL A 53 2.55 -0.96 6.34
CA VAL A 53 1.22 -0.95 6.95
C VAL A 53 0.17 -1.17 5.88
N ILE A 54 -0.68 -2.17 6.06
CA ILE A 54 -1.84 -2.35 5.20
C ILE A 54 -2.92 -1.41 5.73
N VAL A 55 -3.14 -0.33 5.01
CA VAL A 55 -3.97 0.79 5.50
C VAL A 55 -5.42 0.71 5.06
N ALA A 56 -5.71 -0.08 4.02
CA ALA A 56 -7.08 -0.18 3.52
C ALA A 56 -7.25 -1.43 2.68
N ARG A 57 -8.48 -1.92 2.64
CA ARG A 57 -8.91 -3.01 1.78
C ARG A 57 -10.17 -2.58 1.07
N TYR A 58 -10.35 -3.05 -0.17
CA TYR A 58 -11.47 -2.63 -1.01
C TYR A 58 -12.04 -3.85 -1.71
N ALA A 59 -13.36 -3.83 -1.91
CA ALA A 59 -14.05 -4.92 -2.59
C ALA A 59 -13.98 -4.79 -4.12
N THR A 60 -13.90 -3.56 -4.63
CA THR A 60 -13.93 -3.31 -6.07
C THR A 60 -12.72 -2.52 -6.53
N ARG A 61 -12.45 -2.63 -7.85
CA ARG A 61 -11.36 -1.89 -8.46
C ARG A 61 -11.60 -0.38 -8.36
N GLU A 62 -12.83 0.06 -8.54
CA GLU A 62 -13.16 1.49 -8.46
C GLU A 62 -12.85 2.05 -7.09
N GLU A 63 -13.23 1.33 -6.04
CA GLU A 63 -12.90 1.73 -4.68
C GLU A 63 -11.40 1.78 -4.46
N ALA A 64 -10.69 0.80 -5.02
CA ALA A 64 -9.24 0.72 -4.88
C ALA A 64 -8.55 1.91 -5.55
N VAL A 65 -9.02 2.32 -6.72
CA VAL A 65 -8.47 3.48 -7.42
C VAL A 65 -8.66 4.74 -6.60
N LEU A 66 -9.85 4.94 -6.05
CA LEU A 66 -10.13 6.12 -5.22
C LEU A 66 -9.32 6.10 -3.94
N GLY A 67 -9.23 4.94 -3.29
CA GLY A 67 -8.45 4.78 -2.07
C GLY A 67 -6.97 5.00 -2.30
N TYR A 68 -6.44 4.52 -3.41
CA TYR A 68 -5.05 4.74 -3.79
C TYR A 68 -4.74 6.24 -3.88
N ARG A 69 -5.59 6.98 -4.61
CA ARG A 69 -5.42 8.42 -4.77
C ARG A 69 -5.50 9.14 -3.43
N GLU A 70 -6.42 8.72 -2.58
CA GLU A 70 -6.55 9.31 -1.25
C GLU A 70 -5.27 9.11 -0.43
N TRP A 71 -4.68 7.91 -0.47
CA TRP A 71 -3.48 7.63 0.30
C TRP A 71 -2.25 8.33 -0.25
N VAL A 72 -2.13 8.45 -1.57
CA VAL A 72 -1.08 9.27 -2.16
C VAL A 72 -1.19 10.71 -1.62
N ASN A 73 -2.41 11.24 -1.57
CA ASN A 73 -2.62 12.60 -1.09
C ASN A 73 -2.33 12.73 0.40
N ARG A 74 -2.72 11.75 1.21
CA ARG A 74 -2.45 11.76 2.65
C ARG A 74 -0.96 11.77 2.96
N CYS A 75 -0.18 11.03 2.19
CA CYS A 75 1.25 10.95 2.44
C CYS A 75 1.96 12.28 2.20
N LYS A 76 1.34 13.20 1.45
CA LYS A 76 1.89 14.55 1.27
C LYS A 76 1.93 15.34 2.57
N SER A 77 1.14 14.98 3.57
CA SER A 77 1.17 15.63 4.88
C SER A 77 2.07 14.90 5.88
N HIS A 78 2.81 13.91 5.43
CA HIS A 78 3.81 13.17 6.22
C HIS A 78 3.25 12.60 7.53
N PRO A 79 2.26 11.70 7.46
CA PRO A 79 1.71 11.11 8.68
C PRO A 79 2.76 10.27 9.40
N SER A 80 2.77 10.32 10.73
CA SER A 80 3.73 9.54 11.53
C SER A 80 3.26 8.11 11.77
N SER A 81 1.98 7.83 11.55
CA SER A 81 1.41 6.51 11.75
C SER A 81 0.17 6.34 10.90
N ALA A 82 -0.30 5.11 10.80
CA ALA A 82 -1.56 4.81 10.16
C ALA A 82 -2.20 3.61 10.83
N TYR A 83 -3.52 3.55 10.77
CA TYR A 83 -4.26 2.41 11.27
C TYR A 83 -4.05 1.21 10.34
N SER A 84 -3.60 0.10 10.90
CA SER A 84 -3.41 -1.14 10.16
C SER A 84 -4.72 -1.93 10.19
N VAL A 85 -5.28 -2.19 9.00
CA VAL A 85 -6.46 -3.04 8.93
C VAL A 85 -6.11 -4.51 9.14
N GLN A 86 -4.83 -4.85 9.00
CA GLN A 86 -4.35 -6.21 9.21
C GLN A 86 -4.21 -6.53 10.70
N PHE A 87 -3.63 -5.60 11.47
CA PHE A 87 -3.39 -5.81 12.90
C PHE A 87 -4.38 -5.09 13.79
N GLU A 88 -5.28 -4.31 13.21
CA GLU A 88 -6.36 -3.60 13.90
C GLU A 88 -5.83 -2.68 15.00
N ARG A 89 -4.80 -1.93 14.66
CA ARG A 89 -4.20 -0.94 15.57
C ARG A 89 -3.36 0.04 14.76
N ASP A 90 -3.01 1.17 15.38
CA ASP A 90 -2.12 2.14 14.76
C ASP A 90 -0.68 1.59 14.75
N ILE A 91 -0.01 1.80 13.64
CA ILE A 91 1.38 1.38 13.45
C ILE A 91 2.17 2.62 13.06
N LEU A 92 3.31 2.84 13.73
CA LEU A 92 4.24 3.90 13.35
C LEU A 92 4.94 3.53 12.04
N PHE A 93 5.08 4.51 11.18
CA PHE A 93 5.86 4.35 9.97
C PHE A 93 7.36 4.35 10.24
#